data_cddd3e6aba8e2d4d780634d1aea715e5
#
_entry.id   cddd3e6aba8e2d4d780634d1aea715e5
#
_cell.length_a   1.000
_cell.length_b   1.000
_cell.length_c   1.000
_cell.angle_alpha   90.00
_cell.angle_beta   90.00
_cell.angle_gamma   90.00
#
_symmetry.space_group_name_H-M   'P 1'
#
loop_
_entity.id
_entity.type
_entity.pdbx_description
1 polymer ?
#
loop_
_entity_poly.entity_id
_entity_poly.type
_entity_poly.pdbx_seq_one_letter_code
_entity_poly.pdbx_strand_id
1 'polypeptide(L)'
;MILRLGCFDLIHSSFLHLNIVFVAICATGGQNFNCDRISHLMQKLSAMYIEPVFRPPSEAQSLILPVTNGCSWNECTFCEMYTQPQKKFRPFAQEEIEAFLQRVAGQYPIKRVFLADGDAMVLSTKRLLAILEAIQRILPTVERVSSYCLPSNVKNKSVDELKELHAAGLKLAYIGCESGDDEVLRLVNKSETFASSLACLQKLGDAGIKRSVMILNGLGGKKLSPQHALQSARLMNAAPPEFLSTLVVSFPLGMQRFQNRYPDFEILTQQELFMELQYLISELDLDNTVFRSDHASNYLVLKGRLGRDKARLLSEIQQAILNPQQARLRPEWARGL
;
A
#
# COMPACT_ATOMS: atom_id res chain seq x y z
N MET A 1 -31.64 -31.16 3.80
CA MET A 1 -31.34 -30.45 5.07
C MET A 1 -29.98 -29.78 4.87
N ILE A 2 -30.01 -28.57 4.34
CA ILE A 2 -28.82 -27.80 3.90
C ILE A 2 -28.51 -26.82 5.04
N LEU A 3 -27.39 -27.06 5.72
CA LEU A 3 -26.83 -26.14 6.72
C LEU A 3 -26.11 -24.99 5.99
N ARG A 4 -26.67 -23.80 6.07
CA ARG A 4 -25.98 -22.54 5.77
C ARG A 4 -24.95 -22.30 6.87
N LEU A 5 -23.67 -22.38 6.54
CA LEU A 5 -22.61 -21.79 7.34
C LEU A 5 -22.40 -20.35 6.86
N GLY A 6 -22.68 -19.41 7.76
CA GLY A 6 -22.54 -17.98 7.51
C GLY A 6 -21.07 -17.58 7.35
N CYS A 7 -20.86 -16.65 6.42
CA CYS A 7 -19.62 -15.88 6.30
C CYS A 7 -19.52 -14.90 7.47
N PHE A 8 -18.73 -15.22 8.47
CA PHE A 8 -18.12 -14.27 9.38
C PHE A 8 -16.71 -14.78 9.64
N ASP A 9 -15.74 -13.97 9.26
CA ASP A 9 -14.39 -13.74 9.73
C ASP A 9 -13.42 -13.53 8.56
N LEU A 10 -13.48 -12.33 8.05
CA LEU A 10 -12.56 -11.82 7.04
C LEU A 10 -11.73 -10.71 7.67
N ILE A 11 -10.73 -11.04 8.46
CA ILE A 11 -9.55 -10.19 8.70
C ILE A 11 -8.54 -10.97 9.54
N HIS A 12 -7.92 -12.02 8.93
CA HIS A 12 -6.61 -12.53 9.40
C HIS A 12 -5.98 -13.27 8.22
N SER A 13 -5.25 -12.55 7.38
CA SER A 13 -5.20 -12.95 5.98
C SER A 13 -3.88 -13.50 5.44
N SER A 14 -2.90 -13.81 6.24
CA SER A 14 -1.71 -14.48 5.70
C SER A 14 -1.91 -15.98 5.50
N PHE A 15 -2.74 -16.61 6.33
CA PHE A 15 -3.21 -17.98 6.10
C PHE A 15 -4.11 -18.11 4.85
N LEU A 16 -4.84 -17.03 4.46
CA LEU A 16 -5.69 -17.08 3.27
C LEU A 16 -4.89 -17.11 1.97
N HIS A 17 -3.71 -16.51 1.91
CA HIS A 17 -2.87 -16.52 0.69
C HIS A 17 -2.25 -17.88 0.44
N LEU A 18 -1.81 -18.53 1.48
CA LEU A 18 -1.37 -19.91 1.40
C LEU A 18 -2.55 -20.84 1.07
N ASN A 19 -3.76 -20.57 1.57
CA ASN A 19 -4.98 -21.32 1.24
C ASN A 19 -5.50 -21.06 -0.19
N ILE A 20 -5.33 -19.86 -0.78
CA ILE A 20 -5.74 -19.60 -2.18
C ILE A 20 -4.84 -20.37 -3.15
N VAL A 21 -3.54 -20.46 -2.89
CA VAL A 21 -2.63 -21.33 -3.64
C VAL A 21 -3.03 -22.80 -3.46
N PHE A 22 -3.43 -23.20 -2.26
CA PHE A 22 -3.91 -24.56 -1.96
C PHE A 22 -5.22 -24.89 -2.68
N VAL A 23 -6.20 -24.00 -2.71
CA VAL A 23 -7.49 -24.19 -3.42
C VAL A 23 -7.28 -24.19 -4.94
N ALA A 24 -6.40 -23.36 -5.48
CA ALA A 24 -6.08 -23.36 -6.91
C ALA A 24 -5.37 -24.66 -7.35
N ILE A 25 -4.49 -25.22 -6.52
CA ILE A 25 -3.78 -26.47 -6.80
C ILE A 25 -4.72 -27.68 -6.66
N CYS A 26 -5.64 -27.68 -5.70
CA CYS A 26 -6.63 -28.76 -5.53
C CYS A 26 -7.74 -28.73 -6.58
N ALA A 27 -8.07 -27.57 -7.16
CA ALA A 27 -9.12 -27.43 -8.16
C ALA A 27 -8.70 -27.87 -9.58
N THR A 28 -7.41 -28.04 -9.86
CA THR A 28 -6.88 -28.47 -11.17
C THR A 28 -6.67 -29.99 -11.32
N GLY A 29 -7.38 -30.78 -10.54
CA GLY A 29 -7.55 -32.24 -10.62
C GLY A 29 -6.54 -33.02 -11.45
N GLY A 30 -5.48 -33.54 -10.87
CA GLY A 30 -4.64 -34.55 -11.53
C GLY A 30 -3.20 -34.56 -11.05
N GLN A 31 -2.92 -35.35 -10.08
CA GLN A 31 -1.76 -36.10 -9.65
C GLN A 31 -1.58 -35.99 -8.10
N ASN A 32 -1.23 -37.12 -7.47
CA ASN A 32 -1.07 -37.28 -6.04
C ASN A 32 -0.16 -36.21 -5.38
N PHE A 33 -0.76 -35.12 -4.95
CA PHE A 33 -0.05 -34.12 -4.13
C PHE A 33 0.02 -34.64 -2.69
N ASN A 34 1.24 -34.84 -2.20
CA ASN A 34 1.49 -35.26 -0.83
C ASN A 34 1.15 -34.08 0.12
N CYS A 35 -0.02 -34.13 0.76
CA CYS A 35 -0.52 -33.13 1.70
C CYS A 35 0.50 -32.85 2.84
N ASP A 36 1.28 -33.84 3.25
CA ASP A 36 2.28 -33.68 4.33
C ASP A 36 3.45 -32.81 3.89
N ARG A 37 3.87 -32.91 2.63
CA ARG A 37 4.91 -32.03 2.07
C ARG A 37 4.47 -30.57 2.00
N ILE A 38 3.22 -30.35 1.66
CA ILE A 38 2.66 -28.98 1.56
C ILE A 38 2.47 -28.40 2.96
N SER A 39 1.94 -29.16 3.93
CA SER A 39 1.79 -28.69 5.30
C SER A 39 3.14 -28.38 5.96
N HIS A 40 4.16 -29.21 5.72
CA HIS A 40 5.51 -28.98 6.23
C HIS A 40 6.20 -27.76 5.55
N LEU A 41 5.96 -27.54 4.25
CA LEU A 41 6.42 -26.36 3.54
C LEU A 41 5.72 -25.08 4.09
N MET A 42 4.42 -25.16 4.32
CA MET A 42 3.63 -24.07 4.90
C MET A 42 4.15 -23.68 6.29
N GLN A 43 4.43 -24.65 7.13
CA GLN A 43 4.99 -24.44 8.47
C GLN A 43 6.39 -23.82 8.42
N LYS A 44 7.22 -24.21 7.46
CA LYS A 44 8.56 -23.63 7.26
C LYS A 44 8.53 -22.23 6.62
N LEU A 45 7.56 -21.94 5.76
CA LEU A 45 7.36 -20.60 5.18
C LEU A 45 6.81 -19.63 6.23
N SER A 46 5.93 -20.10 7.12
CA SER A 46 5.35 -19.25 8.17
C SER A 46 6.38 -18.73 9.17
N ALA A 47 7.54 -19.37 9.31
CA ALA A 47 8.55 -18.94 10.29
C ALA A 47 9.15 -17.53 10.01
N MET A 48 9.04 -17.01 8.78
CA MET A 48 9.52 -15.67 8.43
C MET A 48 8.42 -14.59 8.49
N TYR A 49 7.14 -15.00 8.51
CA TYR A 49 6.03 -14.06 8.61
C TYR A 49 5.69 -13.81 10.08
N ILE A 50 5.95 -12.59 10.54
CA ILE A 50 5.49 -12.11 11.85
C ILE A 50 4.18 -11.36 11.61
N GLU A 51 3.07 -12.00 11.95
CA GLU A 51 1.73 -11.45 11.68
C GLU A 51 1.40 -10.21 12.54
N PRO A 52 0.60 -9.29 12.01
CA PRO A 52 0.05 -9.24 10.64
C PRO A 52 1.07 -8.74 9.61
N VAL A 53 0.99 -9.23 8.36
CA VAL A 53 1.81 -8.76 7.24
C VAL A 53 0.92 -8.07 6.21
N PHE A 54 1.27 -6.86 5.83
CA PHE A 54 0.47 -6.03 4.93
C PHE A 54 1.09 -5.91 3.55
N ARG A 55 0.25 -5.84 2.54
CA ARG A 55 0.64 -5.62 1.15
C ARG A 55 -0.42 -4.81 0.40
N PRO A 56 -0.04 -4.09 -0.65
CA PRO A 56 -1.03 -3.47 -1.53
C PRO A 56 -1.87 -4.54 -2.24
N PRO A 57 -3.18 -4.31 -2.50
CA PRO A 57 -4.02 -5.26 -3.25
C PRO A 57 -3.45 -5.65 -4.62
N SER A 58 -2.76 -4.73 -5.28
CA SER A 58 -2.08 -4.95 -6.58
C SER A 58 -0.92 -5.95 -6.52
N GLU A 59 -0.41 -6.25 -5.32
CA GLU A 59 0.64 -7.25 -5.06
C GLU A 59 0.08 -8.60 -4.60
N ALA A 60 -1.23 -8.84 -4.79
CA ALA A 60 -1.90 -10.09 -4.40
C ALA A 60 -1.25 -11.36 -4.98
N GLN A 61 -0.63 -11.25 -6.16
CA GLN A 61 0.04 -12.36 -6.85
C GLN A 61 1.57 -12.29 -6.77
N SER A 62 2.12 -11.42 -5.93
CA SER A 62 3.56 -11.31 -5.73
C SER A 62 4.00 -12.22 -4.58
N LEU A 63 5.21 -12.76 -4.67
CA LEU A 63 5.84 -13.33 -3.49
C LEU A 63 6.06 -12.23 -2.48
N ILE A 64 5.51 -12.38 -1.29
CA ILE A 64 5.72 -11.44 -0.19
C ILE A 64 7.00 -11.85 0.53
N LEU A 65 8.03 -11.03 0.43
CA LEU A 65 9.32 -11.27 1.04
C LEU A 65 9.55 -10.29 2.21
N PRO A 66 9.37 -10.70 3.47
CA PRO A 66 9.70 -9.85 4.60
C PRO A 66 11.22 -9.61 4.63
N VAL A 67 11.63 -8.35 4.52
CA VAL A 67 13.05 -7.93 4.67
C VAL A 67 13.24 -7.03 5.87
N THR A 68 12.13 -6.48 6.39
CA THR A 68 12.03 -5.80 7.68
C THR A 68 10.80 -6.32 8.42
N ASN A 69 10.74 -6.13 9.73
CA ASN A 69 9.55 -6.32 10.55
C ASN A 69 9.11 -4.97 11.08
N GLY A 70 7.84 -4.61 10.90
CA GLY A 70 7.30 -3.34 11.35
C GLY A 70 7.76 -2.13 10.54
N CYS A 71 7.31 -0.95 10.93
CA CYS A 71 7.64 0.32 10.31
C CYS A 71 8.70 1.07 11.13
N SER A 72 9.70 1.67 10.45
CA SER A 72 10.80 2.39 11.10
C SER A 72 10.34 3.66 11.83
N TRP A 73 9.29 4.32 11.34
CA TRP A 73 8.70 5.46 11.99
C TRP A 73 7.64 5.06 13.04
N ASN A 74 6.63 4.33 12.63
CA ASN A 74 5.53 3.75 13.43
C ASN A 74 4.81 4.70 14.42
N GLU A 75 4.88 6.01 14.21
CA GLU A 75 4.32 7.04 15.09
C GLU A 75 3.10 7.75 14.49
N CYS A 76 2.74 7.45 13.23
CA CYS A 76 1.56 8.02 12.59
C CYS A 76 0.30 7.64 13.35
N THR A 77 -0.47 8.64 13.82
CA THR A 77 -1.61 8.39 14.72
C THR A 77 -2.82 7.72 14.02
N PHE A 78 -2.90 7.82 12.71
CA PHE A 78 -3.93 7.16 11.88
C PHE A 78 -3.58 5.72 11.50
N CYS A 79 -2.30 5.32 11.63
CA CYS A 79 -1.84 4.02 11.18
C CYS A 79 -1.82 3.01 12.32
N GLU A 80 -2.55 1.91 12.16
CA GLU A 80 -2.65 0.84 13.15
C GLU A 80 -1.98 -0.47 12.68
N MET A 81 -1.35 -0.45 11.49
CA MET A 81 -0.78 -1.65 10.86
C MET A 81 0.33 -2.30 11.69
N TYR A 82 1.15 -1.50 12.38
CA TYR A 82 2.36 -1.99 13.05
C TYR A 82 2.36 -1.70 14.56
N THR A 83 1.19 -1.51 15.17
CA THR A 83 1.05 -1.19 16.61
C THR A 83 1.14 -2.41 17.52
N GLN A 84 1.08 -3.62 16.98
CA GLN A 84 1.18 -4.86 17.75
C GLN A 84 2.58 -5.04 18.37
N PRO A 85 2.71 -5.59 19.59
CA PRO A 85 3.99 -5.71 20.29
C PRO A 85 5.08 -6.46 19.50
N GLN A 86 4.70 -7.47 18.70
CA GLN A 86 5.62 -8.22 17.85
C GLN A 86 6.10 -7.46 16.61
N LYS A 87 5.47 -6.32 16.28
CA LYS A 87 5.82 -5.49 15.10
C LYS A 87 6.88 -4.43 15.40
N LYS A 88 7.74 -4.68 16.38
CA LYS A 88 8.93 -3.85 16.60
C LYS A 88 9.81 -3.85 15.37
N PHE A 89 10.17 -2.65 14.88
CA PHE A 89 11.03 -2.51 13.71
C PHE A 89 12.37 -3.23 13.90
N ARG A 90 12.69 -4.11 12.98
CA ARG A 90 14.00 -4.73 12.80
C ARG A 90 14.19 -5.23 11.37
N PRO A 91 15.39 -5.13 10.80
CA PRO A 91 15.70 -5.81 9.55
C PRO A 91 15.93 -7.32 9.78
N PHE A 92 15.57 -8.13 8.79
CA PHE A 92 15.95 -9.56 8.77
C PHE A 92 17.41 -9.74 8.32
N ALA A 93 18.11 -10.76 8.77
CA ALA A 93 19.46 -11.07 8.32
C ALA A 93 19.47 -11.54 6.86
N GLN A 94 20.57 -11.30 6.13
CA GLN A 94 20.69 -11.71 4.72
C GLN A 94 20.51 -13.21 4.56
N GLU A 95 21.05 -13.99 5.50
CA GLU A 95 20.98 -15.45 5.54
C GLU A 95 19.54 -15.95 5.72
N GLU A 96 18.73 -15.26 6.54
CA GLU A 96 17.31 -15.58 6.73
C GLU A 96 16.53 -15.37 5.41
N ILE A 97 16.81 -14.23 4.72
CA ILE A 97 16.21 -13.87 3.44
C ILE A 97 16.58 -14.91 2.37
N GLU A 98 17.86 -15.25 2.24
CA GLU A 98 18.33 -16.23 1.25
C GLU A 98 17.77 -17.63 1.53
N ALA A 99 17.73 -18.05 2.80
CA ALA A 99 17.14 -19.32 3.19
C ALA A 99 15.62 -19.37 2.85
N PHE A 100 14.91 -18.24 2.96
CA PHE A 100 13.52 -18.16 2.53
C PHE A 100 13.39 -18.28 1.01
N LEU A 101 14.19 -17.54 0.24
CA LEU A 101 14.19 -17.59 -1.23
C LEU A 101 14.52 -18.99 -1.75
N GLN A 102 15.49 -19.69 -1.13
CA GLN A 102 15.83 -21.07 -1.48
C GLN A 102 14.66 -22.04 -1.23
N ARG A 103 13.88 -21.84 -0.17
CA ARG A 103 12.70 -22.67 0.12
C ARG A 103 11.59 -22.54 -0.91
N VAL A 104 11.41 -21.34 -1.50
CA VAL A 104 10.35 -21.10 -2.49
C VAL A 104 10.83 -21.36 -3.94
N ALA A 105 12.13 -21.44 -4.15
CA ALA A 105 12.73 -21.70 -5.46
C ALA A 105 12.23 -23.02 -6.05
N GLY A 106 11.84 -23.00 -7.34
CA GLY A 106 11.37 -24.18 -8.06
C GLY A 106 9.97 -24.68 -7.70
N GLN A 107 9.28 -24.04 -6.74
CA GLN A 107 7.91 -24.45 -6.36
C GLN A 107 6.87 -24.03 -7.44
N TYR A 108 7.01 -22.82 -7.96
CA TYR A 108 6.19 -22.24 -9.02
C TYR A 108 6.93 -21.04 -9.65
N PRO A 109 6.56 -20.61 -10.87
CA PRO A 109 7.20 -19.47 -11.51
C PRO A 109 6.83 -18.16 -10.79
N ILE A 110 7.80 -17.57 -10.11
CA ILE A 110 7.64 -16.31 -9.40
C ILE A 110 8.06 -15.18 -10.32
N LYS A 111 7.10 -14.34 -10.75
CA LYS A 111 7.33 -13.20 -11.64
C LYS A 111 7.52 -11.88 -10.91
N ARG A 112 6.98 -11.76 -9.70
CA ARG A 112 6.98 -10.54 -8.91
C ARG A 112 7.29 -10.81 -7.46
N VAL A 113 8.09 -9.93 -6.85
CA VAL A 113 8.40 -9.95 -5.43
C VAL A 113 8.02 -8.61 -4.83
N PHE A 114 7.35 -8.63 -3.68
CA PHE A 114 7.08 -7.45 -2.87
C PHE A 114 7.92 -7.52 -1.61
N LEU A 115 8.84 -6.55 -1.44
CA LEU A 115 9.63 -6.42 -0.22
C LEU A 115 8.75 -5.87 0.89
N ALA A 116 8.40 -6.72 1.83
CA ALA A 116 7.65 -6.44 3.03
C ALA A 116 8.64 -6.45 4.22
N ASP A 117 8.33 -5.99 5.36
CA ASP A 117 7.13 -5.42 5.92
C ASP A 117 7.45 -3.96 6.28
N GLY A 118 6.42 -3.12 6.48
CA GLY A 118 6.59 -1.73 6.89
C GLY A 118 7.23 -0.82 5.84
N ASP A 119 8.53 -0.66 5.87
CA ASP A 119 9.26 0.23 4.99
C ASP A 119 10.67 -0.29 4.64
N ALA A 120 10.72 -1.31 3.81
CA ALA A 120 11.99 -1.93 3.39
C ALA A 120 12.99 -0.92 2.80
N MET A 121 12.52 0.17 2.20
CA MET A 121 13.36 1.22 1.61
C MET A 121 14.20 2.01 2.63
N VAL A 122 13.96 1.85 3.94
CA VAL A 122 14.83 2.45 4.99
C VAL A 122 16.20 1.78 5.02
N LEU A 123 16.33 0.56 4.56
CA LEU A 123 17.60 -0.17 4.48
C LEU A 123 18.61 0.60 3.61
N SER A 124 19.90 0.45 3.93
CA SER A 124 20.98 1.05 3.13
C SER A 124 20.95 0.53 1.69
N THR A 125 21.43 1.33 0.73
CA THR A 125 21.54 0.94 -0.68
C THR A 125 22.31 -0.37 -0.84
N LYS A 126 23.44 -0.51 -0.17
CA LYS A 126 24.24 -1.74 -0.16
C LYS A 126 23.45 -2.97 0.24
N ARG A 127 22.61 -2.83 1.28
CA ARG A 127 21.80 -3.95 1.78
C ARG A 127 20.65 -4.28 0.83
N LEU A 128 20.01 -3.27 0.27
CA LEU A 128 18.95 -3.48 -0.73
C LEU A 128 19.50 -4.16 -1.99
N LEU A 129 20.69 -3.76 -2.46
CA LEU A 129 21.38 -4.41 -3.59
C LEU A 129 21.65 -5.89 -3.30
N ALA A 130 22.19 -6.22 -2.12
CA ALA A 130 22.44 -7.62 -1.75
C ALA A 130 21.14 -8.47 -1.76
N ILE A 131 20.02 -7.91 -1.30
CA ILE A 131 18.71 -8.57 -1.33
C ILE A 131 18.26 -8.76 -2.79
N LEU A 132 18.34 -7.73 -3.63
CA LEU A 132 17.93 -7.78 -5.03
C LEU A 132 18.78 -8.77 -5.84
N GLU A 133 20.09 -8.79 -5.61
CA GLU A 133 21.01 -9.76 -6.22
C GLU A 133 20.67 -11.21 -5.80
N ALA A 134 20.36 -11.43 -4.52
CA ALA A 134 19.90 -12.74 -4.04
C ALA A 134 18.60 -13.17 -4.72
N ILE A 135 17.63 -12.25 -4.87
CA ILE A 135 16.39 -12.51 -5.60
C ILE A 135 16.69 -12.93 -7.04
N GLN A 136 17.50 -12.18 -7.78
CA GLN A 136 17.82 -12.48 -9.18
C GLN A 136 18.57 -13.80 -9.32
N ARG A 137 19.50 -14.09 -8.43
CA ARG A 137 20.30 -15.32 -8.42
C ARG A 137 19.45 -16.56 -8.13
N ILE A 138 18.55 -16.48 -7.15
CA ILE A 138 17.78 -17.63 -6.65
C ILE A 138 16.46 -17.79 -7.42
N LEU A 139 15.84 -16.69 -7.84
CA LEU A 139 14.56 -16.64 -8.54
C LEU A 139 14.71 -15.92 -9.90
N PRO A 140 15.42 -16.49 -10.87
CA PRO A 140 15.75 -15.80 -12.13
C PRO A 140 14.54 -15.46 -13.01
N THR A 141 13.35 -15.97 -12.68
CA THR A 141 12.10 -15.64 -13.38
C THR A 141 11.45 -14.36 -12.91
N VAL A 142 12.01 -13.69 -11.87
CA VAL A 142 11.46 -12.44 -11.33
C VAL A 142 11.71 -11.29 -12.29
N GLU A 143 10.64 -10.65 -12.70
CA GLU A 143 10.63 -9.52 -13.65
C GLU A 143 10.54 -8.17 -12.94
N ARG A 144 9.97 -8.15 -11.73
CA ARG A 144 9.73 -6.92 -10.95
C ARG A 144 9.83 -7.16 -9.47
N VAL A 145 10.60 -6.29 -8.81
CA VAL A 145 10.55 -6.11 -7.35
C VAL A 145 9.86 -4.78 -7.03
N SER A 146 9.05 -4.76 -6.00
CA SER A 146 8.34 -3.58 -5.48
C SER A 146 8.45 -3.52 -3.95
N SER A 147 8.24 -2.34 -3.38
CA SER A 147 8.36 -2.12 -1.93
C SER A 147 7.49 -0.98 -1.44
N TYR A 148 7.12 -0.99 -0.15
CA TYR A 148 6.71 0.24 0.52
C TYR A 148 7.90 1.18 0.68
N CYS A 149 7.62 2.47 0.67
CA CYS A 149 8.60 3.54 0.82
C CYS A 149 7.98 4.72 1.57
N LEU A 150 8.58 5.14 2.68
CA LEU A 150 8.32 6.45 3.24
C LEU A 150 9.16 7.48 2.49
N PRO A 151 8.69 8.73 2.29
CA PRO A 151 9.51 9.78 1.66
C PRO A 151 10.90 9.96 2.30
N SER A 152 10.99 9.88 3.61
CA SER A 152 12.26 9.96 4.36
C SER A 152 13.26 8.83 4.04
N ASN A 153 12.82 7.67 3.57
CA ASN A 153 13.70 6.54 3.27
C ASN A 153 14.70 6.82 2.14
N VAL A 154 14.36 7.75 1.24
CA VAL A 154 15.25 8.12 0.12
C VAL A 154 15.99 9.45 0.34
N LYS A 155 15.78 10.08 1.50
CA LYS A 155 16.42 11.37 1.81
C LYS A 155 17.94 11.34 1.60
N ASN A 156 18.58 10.30 2.12
CA ASN A 156 20.04 10.13 2.10
C ASN A 156 20.53 9.21 0.97
N LYS A 157 19.65 8.78 0.06
CA LYS A 157 20.04 8.04 -1.14
C LYS A 157 20.19 9.02 -2.31
N SER A 158 21.27 8.90 -3.05
CA SER A 158 21.46 9.68 -4.29
C SER A 158 20.57 9.12 -5.41
N VAL A 159 20.36 9.91 -6.46
CA VAL A 159 19.64 9.45 -7.66
C VAL A 159 20.39 8.28 -8.31
N ASP A 160 21.73 8.28 -8.30
CA ASP A 160 22.52 7.20 -8.89
C ASP A 160 22.40 5.91 -8.09
N GLU A 161 22.42 5.96 -6.75
CA GLU A 161 22.10 4.78 -5.91
C GLU A 161 20.71 4.23 -6.20
N LEU A 162 19.72 5.09 -6.41
CA LEU A 162 18.36 4.66 -6.78
C LEU A 162 18.32 4.06 -8.19
N LYS A 163 19.12 4.55 -9.15
CA LYS A 163 19.29 3.93 -10.47
C LYS A 163 19.93 2.55 -10.39
N GLU A 164 20.91 2.36 -9.50
CA GLU A 164 21.48 1.03 -9.24
C GLU A 164 20.42 0.07 -8.71
N LEU A 165 19.61 0.49 -7.73
CA LEU A 165 18.49 -0.31 -7.23
C LEU A 165 17.47 -0.62 -8.34
N HIS A 166 17.18 0.36 -9.20
CA HIS A 166 16.31 0.16 -10.35
C HIS A 166 16.89 -0.87 -11.34
N ALA A 167 18.17 -0.77 -11.67
CA ALA A 167 18.87 -1.72 -12.54
C ALA A 167 18.85 -3.14 -11.94
N ALA A 168 19.02 -3.26 -10.62
CA ALA A 168 18.97 -4.52 -9.88
C ALA A 168 17.54 -5.10 -9.73
N GLY A 169 16.50 -4.43 -10.23
CA GLY A 169 15.14 -4.99 -10.30
C GLY A 169 14.07 -4.30 -9.47
N LEU A 170 14.39 -3.29 -8.66
CA LEU A 170 13.39 -2.48 -7.94
C LEU A 170 12.68 -1.54 -8.91
N LYS A 171 11.48 -1.90 -9.35
CA LYS A 171 10.77 -1.21 -10.44
C LYS A 171 9.60 -0.34 -9.96
N LEU A 172 9.12 -0.52 -8.73
CA LEU A 172 7.93 0.16 -8.22
C LEU A 172 8.05 0.41 -6.71
N ALA A 173 7.82 1.64 -6.30
CA ALA A 173 7.66 2.04 -4.90
C ALA A 173 6.21 2.43 -4.60
N TYR A 174 5.67 1.93 -3.49
CA TYR A 174 4.39 2.36 -2.93
C TYR A 174 4.65 3.39 -1.84
N ILE A 175 4.21 4.62 -2.08
CA ILE A 175 4.59 5.78 -1.26
C ILE A 175 3.34 6.33 -0.57
N GLY A 176 3.29 6.20 0.74
CA GLY A 176 2.29 6.86 1.57
C GLY A 176 2.66 8.32 1.77
N CYS A 177 2.23 9.22 0.88
CA CYS A 177 2.29 10.66 1.12
C CYS A 177 1.21 11.09 2.11
N GLU A 178 0.04 10.46 2.04
CA GLU A 178 -1.16 10.64 2.86
C GLU A 178 -1.80 12.02 2.71
N SER A 179 -1.01 13.09 2.67
CA SER A 179 -1.38 14.49 2.44
C SER A 179 -0.23 15.24 1.77
N GLY A 180 -0.57 16.30 1.06
CA GLY A 180 0.39 17.35 0.64
C GLY A 180 0.41 18.55 1.60
N ASP A 181 -0.37 18.53 2.66
CA ASP A 181 -0.48 19.64 3.60
C ASP A 181 0.35 19.42 4.85
N ASP A 182 1.29 20.34 5.11
CA ASP A 182 2.24 20.23 6.22
C ASP A 182 1.55 20.29 7.59
N GLU A 183 0.46 21.04 7.72
CA GLU A 183 -0.28 21.12 9.00
C GLU A 183 -1.01 19.79 9.27
N VAL A 184 -1.66 19.21 8.27
CA VAL A 184 -2.28 17.90 8.40
C VAL A 184 -1.24 16.85 8.76
N LEU A 185 -0.10 16.80 8.06
CA LEU A 185 0.99 15.85 8.34
C LEU A 185 1.53 15.98 9.77
N ARG A 186 1.70 17.22 10.25
CA ARG A 186 2.12 17.53 11.62
C ARG A 186 1.10 17.05 12.66
N LEU A 187 -0.18 17.31 12.43
CA LEU A 187 -1.26 16.92 13.34
C LEU A 187 -1.38 15.40 13.49
N VAL A 188 -1.20 14.66 12.40
CA VAL A 188 -1.28 13.19 12.41
C VAL A 188 0.05 12.51 12.75
N ASN A 189 1.06 13.27 13.13
CA ASN A 189 2.41 12.80 13.49
C ASN A 189 3.10 11.98 12.37
N LYS A 190 2.87 12.36 11.12
CA LYS A 190 3.67 11.84 10.02
C LYS A 190 4.96 12.65 9.93
N SER A 191 6.12 11.98 9.89
CA SER A 191 7.45 12.62 9.87
C SER A 191 7.82 13.22 8.51
N GLU A 192 6.82 13.62 7.73
CA GLU A 192 7.00 14.10 6.36
C GLU A 192 6.44 15.52 6.20
N THR A 193 6.88 16.18 5.13
CA THR A 193 6.39 17.47 4.69
C THR A 193 6.09 17.43 3.19
N PHE A 194 5.44 18.47 2.67
CA PHE A 194 5.32 18.68 1.23
C PHE A 194 6.69 18.59 0.54
N ALA A 195 7.69 19.29 1.08
CA ALA A 195 9.03 19.34 0.50
C ALA A 195 9.72 17.98 0.53
N SER A 196 9.64 17.20 1.63
CA SER A 196 10.24 15.87 1.70
C SER A 196 9.57 14.88 0.76
N SER A 197 8.25 14.95 0.67
CA SER A 197 7.44 14.11 -0.26
C SER A 197 7.77 14.45 -1.71
N LEU A 198 7.83 15.74 -2.07
CA LEU A 198 8.20 16.18 -3.41
C LEU A 198 9.59 15.68 -3.80
N ALA A 199 10.60 15.88 -2.94
CA ALA A 199 11.96 15.43 -3.19
C ALA A 199 12.05 13.92 -3.38
N CYS A 200 11.30 13.14 -2.59
CA CYS A 200 11.21 11.69 -2.75
C CYS A 200 10.64 11.31 -4.12
N LEU A 201 9.51 11.88 -4.50
CA LEU A 201 8.84 11.58 -5.77
C LEU A 201 9.72 11.94 -6.97
N GLN A 202 10.42 13.08 -6.92
CA GLN A 202 11.36 13.49 -7.96
C GLN A 202 12.54 12.53 -8.07
N LYS A 203 13.23 12.22 -6.96
CA LYS A 203 14.38 11.30 -6.97
C LYS A 203 14.02 9.91 -7.51
N LEU A 204 12.89 9.35 -7.10
CA LEU A 204 12.44 8.05 -7.60
C LEU A 204 12.10 8.10 -9.09
N GLY A 205 11.46 9.19 -9.56
CA GLY A 205 11.18 9.41 -10.97
C GLY A 205 12.46 9.53 -11.81
N ASP A 206 13.42 10.33 -11.37
CA ASP A 206 14.71 10.53 -12.04
C ASP A 206 15.54 9.23 -12.09
N ALA A 207 15.32 8.33 -11.15
CA ALA A 207 15.92 6.99 -11.13
C ALA A 207 15.16 5.97 -11.98
N GLY A 208 14.00 6.31 -12.55
CA GLY A 208 13.18 5.41 -13.34
C GLY A 208 12.32 4.44 -12.51
N ILE A 209 12.28 4.57 -11.19
CA ILE A 209 11.43 3.77 -10.31
C ILE A 209 10.01 4.32 -10.35
N LYS A 210 9.05 3.50 -10.78
CA LYS A 210 7.65 3.89 -10.82
C LYS A 210 7.12 4.17 -9.42
N ARG A 211 6.23 5.17 -9.32
CA ARG A 211 5.66 5.64 -8.06
C ARG A 211 4.17 5.33 -8.01
N SER A 212 3.75 4.61 -6.97
CA SER A 212 2.35 4.41 -6.61
C SER A 212 2.07 5.19 -5.33
N VAL A 213 1.48 6.37 -5.49
CA VAL A 213 1.27 7.31 -4.39
C VAL A 213 -0.11 7.12 -3.79
N MET A 214 -0.18 7.25 -2.46
CA MET A 214 -1.41 7.16 -1.68
C MET A 214 -1.70 8.47 -0.97
N ILE A 215 -2.96 8.95 -1.09
CA ILE A 215 -3.53 10.07 -0.35
C ILE A 215 -4.72 9.56 0.46
N LEU A 216 -4.82 9.98 1.72
CA LEU A 216 -5.91 9.57 2.61
C LEU A 216 -7.02 10.61 2.65
N ASN A 217 -8.14 10.32 1.99
CA ASN A 217 -9.36 11.13 2.06
C ASN A 217 -9.86 11.24 3.50
N GLY A 218 -10.21 12.44 3.90
CA GLY A 218 -10.73 12.74 5.23
C GLY A 218 -9.68 12.94 6.31
N LEU A 219 -8.37 12.81 5.99
CA LEU A 219 -7.30 12.92 6.97
C LEU A 219 -7.21 14.31 7.63
N GLY A 220 -7.58 15.36 6.89
CA GLY A 220 -7.61 16.74 7.39
C GLY A 220 -8.80 17.07 8.30
N GLY A 221 -9.80 16.16 8.40
CA GLY A 221 -11.07 16.46 9.06
C GLY A 221 -11.80 17.62 8.41
N LYS A 222 -12.95 18.04 8.96
CA LYS A 222 -13.77 19.10 8.36
C LYS A 222 -13.00 20.41 8.19
N LYS A 223 -12.21 20.78 9.18
CA LYS A 223 -11.51 22.08 9.22
C LYS A 223 -10.47 22.23 8.12
N LEU A 224 -9.70 21.19 7.82
CA LEU A 224 -8.57 21.25 6.90
C LEU A 224 -8.83 20.50 5.57
N SER A 225 -10.03 19.99 5.35
CA SER A 225 -10.38 19.20 4.15
C SER A 225 -10.07 19.94 2.82
N PRO A 226 -10.50 21.20 2.59
CA PRO A 226 -10.17 21.88 1.34
C PRO A 226 -8.66 22.12 1.15
N GLN A 227 -7.97 22.48 2.22
CA GLN A 227 -6.52 22.71 2.22
C GLN A 227 -5.77 21.40 1.96
N HIS A 228 -6.15 20.30 2.62
CA HIS A 228 -5.63 18.96 2.41
C HIS A 228 -5.76 18.54 0.93
N ALA A 229 -6.95 18.68 0.34
CA ALA A 229 -7.20 18.34 -1.05
C ALA A 229 -6.32 19.17 -2.00
N LEU A 230 -6.31 20.49 -1.84
CA LEU A 230 -5.54 21.40 -2.69
C LEU A 230 -4.04 21.14 -2.63
N GLN A 231 -3.46 21.02 -1.42
CA GLN A 231 -2.02 20.80 -1.27
C GLN A 231 -1.61 19.40 -1.77
N SER A 232 -2.48 18.40 -1.59
CA SER A 232 -2.25 17.06 -2.16
C SER A 232 -2.27 17.09 -3.70
N ALA A 233 -3.19 17.84 -4.31
CA ALA A 233 -3.19 18.02 -5.77
C ALA A 233 -1.91 18.73 -6.25
N ARG A 234 -1.50 19.80 -5.57
CA ARG A 234 -0.25 20.53 -5.88
C ARG A 234 0.98 19.63 -5.81
N LEU A 235 1.07 18.78 -4.81
CA LEU A 235 2.15 17.80 -4.68
C LEU A 235 2.19 16.84 -5.87
N MET A 236 1.04 16.31 -6.26
CA MET A 236 0.93 15.38 -7.40
C MET A 236 1.26 16.08 -8.73
N ASN A 237 0.81 17.31 -8.93
CA ASN A 237 1.10 18.09 -10.13
C ASN A 237 2.59 18.44 -10.24
N ALA A 238 3.26 18.73 -9.10
CA ALA A 238 4.69 19.04 -9.06
C ALA A 238 5.60 17.83 -9.35
N ALA A 239 5.14 16.60 -9.08
CA ALA A 239 5.86 15.36 -9.37
C ALA A 239 4.88 14.25 -9.79
N PRO A 240 4.35 14.30 -11.04
CA PRO A 240 3.33 13.38 -11.54
C PRO A 240 3.69 11.91 -11.35
N PRO A 241 2.94 11.12 -10.55
CA PRO A 241 3.23 9.70 -10.36
C PRO A 241 2.60 8.86 -11.46
N GLU A 242 3.08 7.63 -11.64
CA GLU A 242 2.48 6.66 -12.56
C GLU A 242 1.13 6.14 -12.07
N PHE A 243 1.00 6.02 -10.73
CA PHE A 243 -0.24 5.57 -10.07
C PHE A 243 -0.57 6.49 -8.90
N LEU A 244 -1.83 6.89 -8.80
CA LEU A 244 -2.38 7.64 -7.67
C LEU A 244 -3.59 6.89 -7.11
N SER A 245 -3.55 6.63 -5.81
CA SER A 245 -4.66 5.97 -5.11
C SER A 245 -5.20 6.86 -4.00
N THR A 246 -6.52 6.86 -3.80
CA THR A 246 -7.15 7.46 -2.62
C THR A 246 -7.83 6.39 -1.78
N LEU A 247 -7.67 6.49 -0.47
CA LEU A 247 -8.31 5.66 0.54
C LEU A 247 -9.01 6.57 1.54
N VAL A 248 -10.14 6.16 2.07
CA VAL A 248 -10.78 6.87 3.18
C VAL A 248 -10.09 6.50 4.48
N VAL A 249 -9.71 7.51 5.27
CA VAL A 249 -9.17 7.28 6.63
C VAL A 249 -10.20 6.58 7.50
N SER A 250 -9.75 5.66 8.32
CA SER A 250 -10.60 4.86 9.18
C SER A 250 -9.86 4.48 10.47
N PHE A 251 -10.62 4.18 11.50
CA PHE A 251 -10.12 3.96 12.85
C PHE A 251 -10.71 2.67 13.43
N PRO A 252 -10.33 1.48 12.93
CA PRO A 252 -10.91 0.21 13.35
C PRO A 252 -10.67 -0.13 14.83
N LEU A 253 -9.58 0.36 15.43
CA LEU A 253 -9.29 0.21 16.85
C LEU A 253 -9.72 1.43 17.69
N GLY A 254 -10.50 2.35 17.09
CA GLY A 254 -10.99 3.57 17.73
C GLY A 254 -10.10 4.79 17.51
N MET A 255 -10.67 5.97 17.76
CA MET A 255 -10.04 7.26 17.43
C MET A 255 -9.15 7.83 18.55
N GLN A 256 -9.04 7.20 19.71
CA GLN A 256 -8.40 7.80 20.89
C GLN A 256 -6.95 8.21 20.60
N ARG A 257 -6.15 7.34 19.98
CA ARG A 257 -4.76 7.63 19.62
C ARG A 257 -4.65 8.83 18.68
N PHE A 258 -5.56 8.94 17.73
CA PHE A 258 -5.64 10.03 16.76
C PHE A 258 -6.08 11.33 17.43
N GLN A 259 -7.17 11.32 18.21
CA GLN A 259 -7.74 12.48 18.88
C GLN A 259 -6.80 13.06 19.96
N ASN A 260 -5.97 12.25 20.61
CA ASN A 260 -4.98 12.74 21.55
C ASN A 260 -3.99 13.74 20.92
N ARG A 261 -3.74 13.61 19.62
CA ARG A 261 -2.83 14.46 18.86
C ARG A 261 -3.56 15.54 18.05
N TYR A 262 -4.78 15.23 17.60
CA TYR A 262 -5.65 16.13 16.86
C TYR A 262 -7.01 16.25 17.57
N PRO A 263 -7.08 17.00 18.70
CA PRO A 263 -8.30 17.08 19.52
C PRO A 263 -9.51 17.65 18.79
N ASP A 264 -9.28 18.63 17.90
CA ASP A 264 -10.34 19.32 17.14
C ASP A 264 -10.74 18.57 15.86
N PHE A 265 -10.34 17.31 15.71
CA PHE A 265 -10.67 16.54 14.53
C PHE A 265 -12.16 16.20 14.51
N GLU A 266 -12.83 16.63 13.45
CA GLU A 266 -14.18 16.23 13.10
C GLU A 266 -14.15 15.37 11.85
N ILE A 267 -14.66 14.14 11.97
CA ILE A 267 -14.73 13.21 10.83
C ILE A 267 -15.67 13.75 9.75
N LEU A 268 -15.28 13.59 8.50
CA LEU A 268 -16.11 13.93 7.34
C LEU A 268 -17.27 12.95 7.18
N THR A 269 -18.44 13.48 6.90
CA THR A 269 -19.57 12.68 6.41
C THR A 269 -19.25 12.08 5.03
N GLN A 270 -20.04 11.10 4.61
CA GLN A 270 -19.89 10.50 3.28
C GLN A 270 -19.94 11.57 2.16
N GLN A 271 -20.86 12.52 2.26
CA GLN A 271 -20.99 13.61 1.28
C GLN A 271 -19.77 14.54 1.29
N GLU A 272 -19.26 14.89 2.47
CA GLU A 272 -18.06 15.72 2.63
C GLU A 272 -16.81 15.00 2.07
N LEU A 273 -16.71 13.68 2.23
CA LEU A 273 -15.65 12.88 1.60
C LEU A 273 -15.71 12.93 0.06
N PHE A 274 -16.90 12.91 -0.52
CA PHE A 274 -17.06 13.05 -1.96
C PHE A 274 -16.70 14.46 -2.42
N MET A 275 -17.05 15.49 -1.66
CA MET A 275 -16.69 16.89 -1.97
C MET A 275 -15.17 17.09 -1.90
N GLU A 276 -14.49 16.54 -0.90
CA GLU A 276 -13.03 16.56 -0.81
C GLU A 276 -12.38 15.87 -2.00
N LEU A 277 -12.86 14.66 -2.36
CA LEU A 277 -12.35 13.91 -3.50
C LEU A 277 -12.61 14.63 -4.82
N GLN A 278 -13.78 15.26 -4.98
CA GLN A 278 -14.11 16.10 -6.14
C GLN A 278 -13.13 17.26 -6.27
N TYR A 279 -12.88 17.95 -5.16
CA TYR A 279 -11.95 19.08 -5.14
C TYR A 279 -10.52 18.63 -5.46
N LEU A 280 -10.04 17.54 -4.83
CA LEU A 280 -8.74 16.95 -5.15
C LEU A 280 -8.62 16.69 -6.67
N ILE A 281 -9.57 15.96 -7.26
CA ILE A 281 -9.51 15.59 -8.68
C ILE A 281 -9.63 16.82 -9.60
N SER A 282 -10.42 17.82 -9.23
CA SER A 282 -10.56 19.04 -10.03
C SER A 282 -9.25 19.83 -10.15
N GLU A 283 -8.44 19.83 -9.09
CA GLU A 283 -7.15 20.52 -9.03
C GLU A 283 -5.98 19.72 -9.63
N LEU A 284 -6.17 18.42 -9.90
CA LEU A 284 -5.14 17.61 -10.55
C LEU A 284 -4.98 17.98 -12.03
N ASP A 285 -3.73 18.25 -12.44
CA ASP A 285 -3.32 18.44 -13.83
C ASP A 285 -2.35 17.33 -14.24
N LEU A 286 -2.91 16.14 -14.50
CA LEU A 286 -2.19 14.90 -14.74
C LEU A 286 -2.72 14.18 -15.99
N ASP A 287 -1.85 13.94 -16.97
CA ASP A 287 -2.26 13.32 -18.24
C ASP A 287 -2.33 11.78 -18.19
N ASN A 288 -1.31 11.15 -17.64
CA ASN A 288 -1.08 9.72 -17.80
C ASN A 288 -1.17 8.90 -16.50
N THR A 289 -1.43 9.53 -15.36
CA THR A 289 -1.53 8.87 -14.08
C THR A 289 -2.74 7.94 -14.02
N VAL A 290 -2.50 6.67 -13.68
CA VAL A 290 -3.57 5.71 -13.41
C VAL A 290 -4.14 5.99 -12.03
N PHE A 291 -5.41 6.40 -11.98
CA PHE A 291 -6.13 6.71 -10.76
C PHE A 291 -6.93 5.52 -10.24
N ARG A 292 -6.87 5.27 -8.94
CA ARG A 292 -7.62 4.24 -8.23
C ARG A 292 -8.20 4.78 -6.93
N SER A 293 -9.50 4.68 -6.76
CA SER A 293 -10.23 4.89 -5.51
C SER A 293 -11.15 3.69 -5.29
N ASP A 294 -10.54 2.48 -5.30
CA ASP A 294 -11.27 1.20 -5.28
C ASP A 294 -10.94 0.34 -4.06
N HIS A 295 -10.15 0.87 -3.13
CA HIS A 295 -9.88 0.23 -1.84
C HIS A 295 -11.18 -0.03 -1.07
N ALA A 296 -11.19 -1.05 -0.21
CA ALA A 296 -12.37 -1.43 0.55
C ALA A 296 -12.89 -0.30 1.47
N SER A 297 -12.02 0.61 1.94
CA SER A 297 -12.42 1.76 2.75
C SER A 297 -13.27 2.81 2.00
N ASN A 298 -13.22 2.83 0.66
CA ASN A 298 -13.95 3.83 -0.12
C ASN A 298 -15.42 3.45 -0.32
N TYR A 299 -16.31 4.42 -0.18
CA TYR A 299 -17.74 4.27 -0.52
C TYR A 299 -17.97 4.20 -2.02
N LEU A 300 -17.31 5.08 -2.77
CA LEU A 300 -17.44 5.18 -4.24
C LEU A 300 -16.21 4.56 -4.90
N VAL A 301 -16.43 3.57 -5.75
CA VAL A 301 -15.36 2.91 -6.50
C VAL A 301 -15.10 3.67 -7.80
N LEU A 302 -13.91 4.26 -7.91
CA LEU A 302 -13.50 5.01 -9.09
C LEU A 302 -12.21 4.44 -9.68
N LYS A 303 -12.16 4.31 -11.01
CA LYS A 303 -11.00 3.84 -11.76
C LYS A 303 -10.90 4.62 -13.06
N GLY A 304 -9.70 5.08 -13.39
CA GLY A 304 -9.48 5.80 -14.65
C GLY A 304 -8.02 6.15 -14.87
N ARG A 305 -7.76 6.82 -16.00
CA ARG A 305 -6.50 7.48 -16.30
C ARG A 305 -6.80 8.98 -16.31
N LEU A 306 -6.16 9.71 -15.41
CA LEU A 306 -6.28 11.18 -15.37
C LEU A 306 -5.79 11.78 -16.70
N GLY A 307 -6.33 12.91 -17.08
CA GLY A 307 -6.24 13.42 -18.46
C GLY A 307 -7.40 12.94 -19.31
N ARG A 308 -7.46 11.65 -19.62
CA ARG A 308 -8.55 11.09 -20.44
C ARG A 308 -9.88 10.98 -19.70
N ASP A 309 -9.86 10.49 -18.48
CA ASP A 309 -11.08 10.09 -17.75
C ASP A 309 -11.50 11.11 -16.67
N LYS A 310 -10.77 12.24 -16.52
CA LYS A 310 -11.01 13.22 -15.45
C LYS A 310 -12.45 13.75 -15.42
N ALA A 311 -12.98 14.16 -16.59
CA ALA A 311 -14.35 14.66 -16.68
C ALA A 311 -15.41 13.62 -16.27
N ARG A 312 -15.23 12.34 -16.67
CA ARG A 312 -16.10 11.23 -16.27
C ARG A 312 -16.03 10.99 -14.77
N LEU A 313 -14.82 10.95 -14.18
CA LEU A 313 -14.63 10.76 -12.74
C LEU A 313 -15.31 11.85 -11.93
N LEU A 314 -15.16 13.13 -12.33
CA LEU A 314 -15.82 14.26 -11.70
C LEU A 314 -17.35 14.16 -11.82
N SER A 315 -17.86 13.72 -12.97
CA SER A 315 -19.31 13.50 -13.17
C SER A 315 -19.84 12.38 -12.25
N GLU A 316 -19.13 11.26 -12.11
CA GLU A 316 -19.51 10.17 -11.22
C GLU A 316 -19.56 10.61 -9.76
N ILE A 317 -18.57 11.41 -9.31
CA ILE A 317 -18.55 11.97 -7.95
C ILE A 317 -19.71 12.96 -7.76
N GLN A 318 -19.95 13.85 -8.73
CA GLN A 318 -21.04 14.79 -8.67
C GLN A 318 -22.41 14.09 -8.57
N GLN A 319 -22.60 13.01 -9.31
CA GLN A 319 -23.81 12.18 -9.20
C GLN A 319 -23.94 11.55 -7.81
N ALA A 320 -22.85 11.07 -7.21
CA ALA A 320 -22.87 10.51 -5.87
C ALA A 320 -23.20 11.57 -4.79
N ILE A 321 -22.79 12.83 -5.00
CA ILE A 321 -23.12 13.96 -4.12
C ILE A 321 -24.61 14.32 -4.23
N LEU A 322 -25.11 14.46 -5.46
CA LEU A 322 -26.48 14.95 -5.71
C LEU A 322 -27.54 13.87 -5.52
N ASN A 323 -27.23 12.64 -5.90
CA ASN A 323 -28.17 11.50 -5.94
C ASN A 323 -27.56 10.24 -5.32
N PRO A 324 -27.20 10.23 -4.01
CA PRO A 324 -26.52 9.11 -3.38
C PRO A 324 -27.30 7.79 -3.45
N GLN A 325 -28.63 7.87 -3.50
CA GLN A 325 -29.52 6.72 -3.62
C GLN A 325 -29.42 6.00 -4.98
N GLN A 326 -28.98 6.70 -6.03
CA GLN A 326 -28.80 6.17 -7.38
C GLN A 326 -27.35 5.76 -7.66
N ALA A 327 -26.43 6.25 -6.85
CA ALA A 327 -25.02 5.92 -6.97
C ALA A 327 -24.77 4.50 -6.44
N ARG A 328 -23.88 3.76 -7.12
CA ARG A 328 -23.46 2.41 -6.69
C ARG A 328 -22.44 2.52 -5.55
N LEU A 329 -22.90 2.95 -4.38
CA LEU A 329 -22.06 3.10 -3.21
C LEU A 329 -21.88 1.76 -2.50
N ARG A 330 -20.68 1.52 -1.98
CA ARG A 330 -20.42 0.40 -1.08
C ARG A 330 -21.10 0.69 0.26
N PRO A 331 -21.96 -0.22 0.75
CA PRO A 331 -22.60 -0.04 2.05
C PRO A 331 -21.57 -0.16 3.18
N GLU A 332 -21.86 0.43 4.34
CA GLU A 332 -20.94 0.46 5.48
C GLU A 332 -20.42 -0.93 5.88
N TRP A 333 -21.30 -1.93 5.94
CA TRP A 333 -20.94 -3.30 6.28
C TRP A 333 -20.01 -3.99 5.26
N ALA A 334 -19.92 -3.49 4.03
CA ALA A 334 -19.06 -4.02 2.97
C ALA A 334 -17.76 -3.21 2.82
N ARG A 335 -17.60 -2.17 3.63
CA ARG A 335 -16.33 -1.46 3.74
C ARG A 335 -15.42 -2.25 4.67
N GLY A 336 -14.16 -2.36 4.29
CA GLY A 336 -13.15 -3.08 5.05
C GLY A 336 -11.83 -2.33 5.03
N LEU A 337 -10.99 -2.70 5.95
CA LEU A 337 -9.64 -2.17 6.10
C LEU A 337 -8.62 -3.24 5.76
#